data_7b8de34c4c63b417efd831437f6631d7
#
_entry.id   7b8de34c4c63b417efd831437f6631d7
#
_cell.length_a   1.000
_cell.length_b   1.000
_cell.length_c   1.000
_cell.angle_alpha   90.00
_cell.angle_beta   90.00
_cell.angle_gamma   90.00
#
_symmetry.space_group_name_H-M   'P 1'
#
loop_
_entity.id
_entity.type
_entity.pdbx_description
1 polymer ?
#
loop_
_entity_poly.entity_id
_entity_poly.type
_entity_poly.pdbx_seq_one_letter_code
_entity_poly.pdbx_strand_id
1 'polypeptide(L)'
;MSKANDVAIIMGSDSDWPIMEEAARVLDLFGITYTADVVSAHRMPEEMVDFAKSAASKGYKVLIAGAGGAAHLPGMVAALTTLPVIGVPVSLKNLDGLDSLLSIVQMPGGVPVATVGIDNAKNAGILAARILGSADESIARKLEEHREQLTSEAKAKGAQLSARRNIKTGF
;
A
#
# COMPACT_ATOMS: atom_id res chain seq x y z
N MET A 1 22.21 9.79 -15.29
CA MET A 1 21.61 9.85 -13.94
C MET A 1 20.53 8.79 -13.87
N SER A 2 20.60 7.82 -12.96
CA SER A 2 19.51 6.85 -12.77
C SER A 2 18.26 7.64 -12.34
N LYS A 3 17.12 7.33 -12.96
CA LYS A 3 15.83 7.93 -12.59
C LYS A 3 15.60 7.63 -11.09
N ALA A 4 15.30 8.65 -10.28
CA ALA A 4 14.95 8.45 -8.89
C ALA A 4 13.68 7.59 -8.79
N ASN A 5 13.60 6.71 -7.78
CA ASN A 5 12.39 5.93 -7.56
C ASN A 5 11.27 6.81 -7.02
N ASP A 6 10.05 6.62 -7.52
CA ASP A 6 8.89 7.43 -7.12
C ASP A 6 8.27 6.97 -5.80
N VAL A 7 8.36 5.66 -5.48
CA VAL A 7 7.76 5.07 -4.29
C VAL A 7 8.80 4.30 -3.47
N ALA A 8 8.74 4.41 -2.14
CA ALA A 8 9.44 3.49 -1.26
C ALA A 8 8.43 2.58 -0.56
N ILE A 9 8.67 1.27 -0.62
CA ILE A 9 7.99 0.25 0.18
C ILE A 9 8.90 -0.09 1.34
N ILE A 10 8.47 0.20 2.56
CA ILE A 10 9.24 -0.10 3.77
C ILE A 10 8.43 -0.98 4.72
N MET A 11 9.11 -1.82 5.47
CA MET A 11 8.47 -2.76 6.38
C MET A 11 9.28 -2.97 7.67
N GLY A 12 8.61 -3.39 8.74
CA GLY A 12 9.26 -3.62 10.04
C GLY A 12 10.13 -4.87 10.08
N SER A 13 9.87 -5.84 9.21
CA SER A 13 10.59 -7.12 9.09
C SER A 13 10.48 -7.67 7.67
N ASP A 14 11.44 -8.48 7.26
CA ASP A 14 11.39 -9.28 6.04
C ASP A 14 10.23 -10.29 6.03
N SER A 15 9.75 -10.71 7.21
CA SER A 15 8.55 -11.53 7.35
C SER A 15 7.27 -10.87 6.83
N ASP A 16 7.25 -9.56 6.67
CA ASP A 16 6.12 -8.79 6.14
C ASP A 16 6.09 -8.79 4.61
N TRP A 17 7.22 -9.17 3.97
CA TRP A 17 7.38 -9.11 2.52
C TRP A 17 6.33 -9.89 1.73
N PRO A 18 5.90 -11.12 2.12
CA PRO A 18 4.87 -11.84 1.37
C PRO A 18 3.56 -11.06 1.20
N ILE A 19 3.23 -10.15 2.14
CA ILE A 19 2.08 -9.24 2.06
C ILE A 19 2.47 -8.00 1.27
N MET A 20 3.61 -7.39 1.58
CA MET A 20 4.05 -6.13 0.99
C MET A 20 4.42 -6.25 -0.49
N GLU A 21 4.83 -7.42 -0.96
CA GLU A 21 5.12 -7.72 -2.36
C GLU A 21 3.92 -7.43 -3.29
N GLU A 22 2.69 -7.54 -2.79
CA GLU A 22 1.50 -7.21 -3.57
C GLU A 22 1.46 -5.71 -3.96
N ALA A 23 2.01 -4.81 -3.14
CA ALA A 23 2.16 -3.41 -3.51
C ALA A 23 3.20 -3.25 -4.65
N ALA A 24 4.31 -3.97 -4.56
CA ALA A 24 5.35 -3.97 -5.60
C ALA A 24 4.78 -4.43 -6.95
N ARG A 25 4.05 -5.55 -6.97
CA ARG A 25 3.40 -6.07 -8.18
C ARG A 25 2.44 -5.06 -8.83
N VAL A 26 1.73 -4.30 -8.01
CA VAL A 26 0.84 -3.24 -8.51
C VAL A 26 1.64 -2.09 -9.10
N LEU A 27 2.73 -1.66 -8.46
CA LEU A 27 3.58 -0.61 -8.99
C LEU A 27 4.21 -1.01 -10.33
N ASP A 28 4.66 -2.27 -10.45
CA ASP A 28 5.15 -2.85 -11.72
C ASP A 28 4.08 -2.79 -12.82
N LEU A 29 2.82 -3.16 -12.50
CA LEU A 29 1.71 -3.10 -13.44
C LEU A 29 1.51 -1.68 -14.00
N PHE A 30 1.63 -0.67 -13.18
CA PHE A 30 1.50 0.73 -13.59
C PHE A 30 2.81 1.32 -14.16
N GLY A 31 3.94 0.61 -14.09
CA GLY A 31 5.26 1.07 -14.54
C GLY A 31 5.84 2.16 -13.64
N ILE A 32 5.52 2.12 -12.35
CA ILE A 32 6.01 3.05 -11.33
C ILE A 32 7.28 2.47 -10.70
N THR A 33 8.33 3.27 -10.64
CA THR A 33 9.60 2.87 -10.04
C THR A 33 9.53 2.88 -8.51
N TYR A 34 10.11 1.88 -7.86
CA TYR A 34 10.09 1.78 -6.40
C TYR A 34 11.38 1.15 -5.86
N THR A 35 11.59 1.32 -4.55
CA THR A 35 12.49 0.51 -3.73
C THR A 35 11.68 -0.27 -2.70
N ALA A 36 12.22 -1.40 -2.25
CA ALA A 36 11.68 -2.15 -1.11
C ALA A 36 12.80 -2.41 -0.10
N ASP A 37 12.57 -2.13 1.19
CA ASP A 37 13.56 -2.28 2.22
C ASP A 37 12.95 -2.55 3.60
N VAL A 38 13.73 -3.16 4.49
CA VAL A 38 13.40 -3.33 5.91
C VAL A 38 13.90 -2.12 6.68
N VAL A 39 12.97 -1.38 7.27
CA VAL A 39 13.24 -0.19 8.08
C VAL A 39 12.48 -0.34 9.41
N SER A 40 13.10 -1.02 10.38
CA SER A 40 12.43 -1.37 11.63
C SER A 40 12.41 -0.19 12.60
N ALA A 41 11.23 0.31 12.94
CA ALA A 41 11.08 1.40 13.90
C ALA A 41 11.62 1.05 15.31
N HIS A 42 11.59 -0.22 15.70
CA HIS A 42 11.99 -0.67 17.04
C HIS A 42 13.43 -1.18 17.11
N ARG A 43 13.98 -1.67 16.00
CA ARG A 43 15.32 -2.30 15.97
C ARG A 43 16.36 -1.47 15.24
N MET A 44 15.91 -0.50 14.44
CA MET A 44 16.71 0.42 13.62
C MET A 44 16.13 1.84 13.72
N PRO A 45 15.95 2.40 14.93
CA PRO A 45 15.23 3.67 15.10
C PRO A 45 15.96 4.85 14.47
N GLU A 46 17.29 4.89 14.51
CA GLU A 46 18.08 5.97 13.92
C GLU A 46 18.00 5.94 12.39
N GLU A 47 18.17 4.77 11.77
CA GLU A 47 18.06 4.57 10.32
C GLU A 47 16.63 4.88 9.83
N MET A 48 15.60 4.55 10.61
CA MET A 48 14.22 4.90 10.31
C MET A 48 14.01 6.42 10.29
N VAL A 49 14.57 7.14 11.27
CA VAL A 49 14.52 8.61 11.34
C VAL A 49 15.24 9.22 10.13
N ASP A 50 16.45 8.74 9.81
CA ASP A 50 17.25 9.22 8.70
C ASP A 50 16.57 8.94 7.36
N PHE A 51 16.00 7.76 7.20
CA PHE A 51 15.21 7.40 6.03
C PHE A 51 14.04 8.37 5.84
N ALA A 52 13.20 8.55 6.86
CA ALA A 52 12.00 9.37 6.78
C ALA A 52 12.32 10.85 6.46
N LYS A 53 13.34 11.42 7.10
CA LYS A 53 13.79 12.81 6.90
C LYS A 53 14.40 13.02 5.50
N SER A 54 15.10 12.01 4.97
CA SER A 54 15.79 12.12 3.67
C SER A 54 14.92 11.67 2.49
N ALA A 55 13.78 11.06 2.71
CA ALA A 55 12.95 10.45 1.65
C ALA A 55 12.61 11.44 0.52
N ALA A 56 12.14 12.63 0.85
CA ALA A 56 11.79 13.64 -0.14
C ALA A 56 13.01 14.09 -0.96
N SER A 57 14.15 14.32 -0.32
CA SER A 57 15.39 14.73 -1.02
C SER A 57 16.00 13.62 -1.87
N LYS A 58 15.69 12.35 -1.58
CA LYS A 58 16.05 11.18 -2.40
C LYS A 58 15.15 11.00 -3.63
N GLY A 59 14.09 11.82 -3.75
CA GLY A 59 13.20 11.82 -4.91
C GLY A 59 11.94 11.00 -4.75
N TYR A 60 11.71 10.34 -3.62
CA TYR A 60 10.44 9.67 -3.36
C TYR A 60 9.28 10.67 -3.30
N LYS A 61 8.12 10.24 -3.75
CA LYS A 61 6.87 11.01 -3.77
C LYS A 61 5.80 10.42 -2.85
N VAL A 62 5.86 9.09 -2.62
CA VAL A 62 4.92 8.34 -1.77
C VAL A 62 5.68 7.26 -1.01
N LEU A 63 5.35 7.07 0.26
CA LEU A 63 5.88 6.00 1.09
C LEU A 63 4.76 4.99 1.40
N ILE A 64 5.01 3.70 1.18
CA ILE A 64 4.13 2.60 1.61
C ILE A 64 4.85 1.91 2.77
N ALA A 65 4.24 1.92 3.95
CA ALA A 65 4.84 1.39 5.17
C ALA A 65 3.98 0.26 5.75
N GLY A 66 4.54 -0.95 5.83
CA GLY A 66 3.90 -2.12 6.41
C GLY A 66 4.44 -2.44 7.80
N ALA A 67 3.55 -2.79 8.73
CA ALA A 67 3.95 -3.22 10.07
C ALA A 67 2.86 -4.08 10.72
N GLY A 68 3.29 -5.04 11.54
CA GLY A 68 2.44 -5.93 12.32
C GLY A 68 2.54 -5.73 13.82
N GLY A 69 1.50 -6.11 14.57
CA GLY A 69 1.45 -6.01 16.04
C GLY A 69 1.46 -4.57 16.53
N ALA A 70 2.48 -4.18 17.30
CA ALA A 70 2.76 -2.79 17.64
C ALA A 70 3.27 -2.02 16.41
N ALA A 71 2.39 -1.76 15.46
CA ALA A 71 2.68 -1.30 14.11
C ALA A 71 3.00 0.21 14.08
N HIS A 72 4.07 0.62 14.74
CA HIS A 72 4.43 2.04 14.91
C HIS A 72 5.08 2.65 13.66
N LEU A 73 5.70 1.86 12.79
CA LEU A 73 6.50 2.34 11.66
C LEU A 73 5.77 3.37 10.78
N PRO A 74 4.53 3.15 10.31
CA PRO A 74 3.85 4.10 9.42
C PRO A 74 3.64 5.46 10.08
N GLY A 75 3.19 5.48 11.34
CA GLY A 75 2.96 6.71 12.10
C GLY A 75 4.24 7.47 12.43
N MET A 76 5.30 6.75 12.82
CA MET A 76 6.60 7.35 13.10
C MET A 76 7.23 7.99 11.86
N VAL A 77 7.14 7.32 10.72
CA VAL A 77 7.61 7.86 9.44
C VAL A 77 6.78 9.08 9.02
N ALA A 78 5.44 9.01 9.15
CA ALA A 78 4.56 10.13 8.83
C ALA A 78 4.84 11.39 9.66
N ALA A 79 5.30 11.23 10.90
CA ALA A 79 5.68 12.35 11.77
C ALA A 79 6.98 13.04 11.32
N LEU A 80 7.78 12.44 10.45
CA LEU A 80 9.13 12.90 10.09
C LEU A 80 9.25 13.33 8.61
N THR A 81 8.18 13.19 7.83
CA THR A 81 8.16 13.56 6.42
C THR A 81 6.89 14.34 6.06
N THR A 82 6.96 15.11 4.99
CA THR A 82 5.80 15.75 4.36
C THR A 82 5.22 14.93 3.20
N LEU A 83 5.85 13.81 2.87
CA LEU A 83 5.35 12.91 1.82
C LEU A 83 4.09 12.17 2.29
N PRO A 84 3.17 11.85 1.38
CA PRO A 84 2.07 10.94 1.69
C PRO A 84 2.59 9.58 2.19
N VAL A 85 2.09 9.13 3.34
CA VAL A 85 2.39 7.80 3.91
C VAL A 85 1.14 6.94 3.87
N ILE A 86 1.25 5.77 3.24
CA ILE A 86 0.21 4.77 3.17
C ILE A 86 0.58 3.63 4.13
N GLY A 87 -0.26 3.40 5.13
CA GLY A 87 -0.05 2.37 6.13
C GLY A 87 -0.73 1.06 5.75
N VAL A 88 0.03 -0.04 5.80
CA VAL A 88 -0.47 -1.40 5.60
C VAL A 88 -0.42 -2.15 6.91
N PRO A 89 -1.57 -2.41 7.56
CA PRO A 89 -1.62 -3.29 8.72
C PRO A 89 -1.31 -4.72 8.28
N VAL A 90 -0.26 -5.32 8.85
CA VAL A 90 0.12 -6.71 8.60
C VAL A 90 -0.43 -7.58 9.71
N SER A 91 -1.16 -8.65 9.36
CA SER A 91 -1.70 -9.59 10.33
C SER A 91 -0.58 -10.44 10.95
N LEU A 92 -0.66 -10.65 12.25
CA LEU A 92 0.19 -11.56 13.00
C LEU A 92 -0.66 -12.65 13.63
N LYS A 93 0.01 -13.60 14.29
CA LYS A 93 -0.61 -14.76 14.92
C LYS A 93 -1.74 -14.43 15.92
N ASN A 94 -1.65 -13.28 16.60
CA ASN A 94 -2.62 -12.84 17.58
C ASN A 94 -3.49 -11.73 17.01
N LEU A 95 -4.78 -11.67 17.39
CA LEU A 95 -5.73 -10.61 17.04
C LEU A 95 -6.00 -10.40 15.54
N ASP A 96 -5.55 -11.30 14.68
CA ASP A 96 -5.84 -11.28 13.22
C ASP A 96 -5.57 -9.92 12.55
N GLY A 97 -4.56 -9.19 13.03
CA GLY A 97 -4.15 -7.89 12.51
C GLY A 97 -4.94 -6.69 13.05
N LEU A 98 -5.89 -6.88 13.98
CA LEU A 98 -6.65 -5.78 14.57
C LEU A 98 -5.75 -4.84 15.39
N ASP A 99 -4.78 -5.38 16.10
CA ASP A 99 -3.73 -4.63 16.80
C ASP A 99 -2.91 -3.77 15.84
N SER A 100 -2.50 -4.32 14.71
CA SER A 100 -1.79 -3.61 13.65
C SER A 100 -2.63 -2.48 13.08
N LEU A 101 -3.90 -2.76 12.74
CA LEU A 101 -4.82 -1.77 12.21
C LEU A 101 -5.02 -0.60 13.19
N LEU A 102 -5.32 -0.89 14.45
CA LEU A 102 -5.58 0.14 15.46
C LEU A 102 -4.32 0.96 15.78
N SER A 103 -3.13 0.34 15.72
CA SER A 103 -1.85 1.05 15.90
C SER A 103 -1.55 2.04 14.78
N ILE A 104 -2.03 1.78 13.56
CA ILE A 104 -1.75 2.60 12.39
C ILE A 104 -2.84 3.67 12.17
N VAL A 105 -4.12 3.31 12.32
CA VAL A 105 -5.23 4.18 11.91
C VAL A 105 -5.51 5.31 12.90
N GLN A 106 -5.20 5.14 14.20
CA GLN A 106 -5.51 6.09 15.27
C GLN A 106 -4.46 7.20 15.39
N MET A 107 -4.16 7.87 14.27
CA MET A 107 -3.18 8.95 14.26
C MET A 107 -3.73 10.25 14.87
N PRO A 108 -2.89 11.03 15.56
CA PRO A 108 -3.28 12.35 16.07
C PRO A 108 -3.53 13.35 14.94
N GLY A 109 -4.34 14.36 15.23
CA GLY A 109 -4.55 15.47 14.29
C GLY A 109 -3.22 16.13 13.88
N GLY A 110 -3.03 16.34 12.57
CA GLY A 110 -1.82 16.93 12.01
C GLY A 110 -0.78 15.93 11.48
N VAL A 111 -0.90 14.64 11.80
CA VAL A 111 0.03 13.60 11.31
C VAL A 111 -0.78 12.47 10.63
N PRO A 112 -1.20 12.65 9.37
CA PRO A 112 -2.05 11.67 8.69
C PRO A 112 -1.28 10.45 8.19
N VAL A 113 -1.89 9.26 8.31
CA VAL A 113 -1.52 8.03 7.59
C VAL A 113 -2.73 7.52 6.83
N ALA A 114 -2.61 7.34 5.52
CA ALA A 114 -3.67 6.76 4.69
C ALA A 114 -3.68 5.23 4.88
N THR A 115 -4.44 4.74 5.86
CA THR A 115 -4.46 3.32 6.22
C THR A 115 -5.35 2.50 5.30
N VAL A 116 -4.83 1.42 4.71
CA VAL A 116 -5.60 0.44 3.94
C VAL A 116 -6.11 -0.71 4.84
N GLY A 117 -6.89 -1.63 4.28
CA GLY A 117 -7.35 -2.81 5.00
C GLY A 117 -6.20 -3.73 5.44
N ILE A 118 -6.45 -4.58 6.44
CA ILE A 118 -5.48 -5.57 6.93
C ILE A 118 -5.02 -6.44 5.74
N ASP A 119 -3.71 -6.65 5.62
CA ASP A 119 -3.02 -7.42 4.56
C ASP A 119 -3.29 -6.94 3.13
N ASN A 120 -3.85 -5.74 2.96
CA ASN A 120 -4.23 -5.23 1.65
C ASN A 120 -3.17 -4.29 1.04
N ALA A 121 -1.93 -4.78 0.95
CA ALA A 121 -0.84 -4.05 0.30
C ALA A 121 -1.11 -3.77 -1.18
N LYS A 122 -1.94 -4.60 -1.84
CA LYS A 122 -2.43 -4.34 -3.20
C LYS A 122 -3.11 -2.97 -3.30
N ASN A 123 -4.02 -2.68 -2.37
CA ASN A 123 -4.68 -1.37 -2.34
C ASN A 123 -3.74 -0.23 -1.98
N ALA A 124 -2.69 -0.48 -1.21
CA ALA A 124 -1.65 0.54 -0.96
C ALA A 124 -0.91 0.90 -2.25
N GLY A 125 -0.53 -0.08 -3.06
CA GLY A 125 0.06 0.15 -4.39
C GLY A 125 -0.87 0.93 -5.32
N ILE A 126 -2.17 0.58 -5.37
CA ILE A 126 -3.17 1.30 -6.17
C ILE A 126 -3.34 2.74 -5.67
N LEU A 127 -3.37 2.95 -4.35
CA LEU A 127 -3.49 4.30 -3.78
C LEU A 127 -2.26 5.15 -4.09
N ALA A 128 -1.05 4.59 -3.99
CA ALA A 128 0.17 5.26 -4.42
C ALA A 128 0.12 5.66 -5.90
N ALA A 129 -0.32 4.73 -6.78
CA ALA A 129 -0.51 5.02 -8.19
C ALA A 129 -1.53 6.14 -8.42
N ARG A 130 -2.63 6.19 -7.66
CA ARG A 130 -3.64 7.27 -7.75
C ARG A 130 -3.08 8.63 -7.31
N ILE A 131 -2.26 8.66 -6.26
CA ILE A 131 -1.60 9.88 -5.81
C ILE A 131 -0.67 10.40 -6.91
N LEU A 132 0.15 9.54 -7.51
CA LEU A 132 1.04 9.92 -8.60
C LEU A 132 0.28 10.28 -9.87
N GLY A 133 -0.77 9.54 -10.20
CA GLY A 133 -1.62 9.76 -11.38
C GLY A 133 -2.40 11.08 -11.34
N SER A 134 -2.53 11.74 -10.19
CA SER A 134 -3.12 13.09 -10.11
C SER A 134 -2.29 14.16 -10.81
N ALA A 135 -0.99 13.88 -11.06
CA ALA A 135 -0.05 14.78 -11.74
C ALA A 135 0.64 14.13 -12.95
N ASP A 136 0.34 12.87 -13.27
CA ASP A 136 0.92 12.12 -14.39
C ASP A 136 -0.18 11.47 -15.23
N GLU A 137 -0.41 12.01 -16.43
CA GLU A 137 -1.46 11.56 -17.35
C GLU A 137 -1.26 10.10 -17.83
N SER A 138 -0.02 9.63 -17.89
CA SER A 138 0.27 8.25 -18.32
C SER A 138 -0.17 7.24 -17.26
N ILE A 139 0.04 7.56 -15.99
CA ILE A 139 -0.42 6.76 -14.86
C ILE A 139 -1.95 6.86 -14.74
N ALA A 140 -2.52 8.06 -14.88
CA ALA A 140 -3.97 8.28 -14.83
C ALA A 140 -4.72 7.42 -15.87
N ARG A 141 -4.21 7.33 -17.09
CA ARG A 141 -4.79 6.50 -18.16
C ARG A 141 -4.77 5.01 -17.81
N LYS A 142 -3.64 4.50 -17.32
CA LYS A 142 -3.54 3.10 -16.88
C LYS A 142 -4.49 2.78 -15.71
N LEU A 143 -4.69 3.73 -14.80
CA LEU A 143 -5.64 3.60 -13.70
C LEU A 143 -7.08 3.50 -14.20
N GLU A 144 -7.44 4.27 -15.25
CA GLU A 144 -8.77 4.19 -15.85
C GLU A 144 -8.97 2.85 -16.55
N GLU A 145 -8.00 2.38 -17.33
CA GLU A 145 -8.01 1.04 -17.96
C GLU A 145 -8.18 -0.07 -16.90
N HIS A 146 -7.46 0.04 -15.80
CA HIS A 146 -7.59 -0.90 -14.67
C HIS A 146 -8.99 -0.87 -14.04
N ARG A 147 -9.58 0.31 -13.87
CA ARG A 147 -10.95 0.47 -13.37
C ARG A 147 -11.97 -0.18 -14.28
N GLU A 148 -11.84 0.00 -15.59
CA GLU A 148 -12.71 -0.61 -16.59
C GLU A 148 -12.59 -2.13 -16.60
N GLN A 149 -11.37 -2.66 -16.48
CA GLN A 149 -11.12 -4.09 -16.35
C GLN A 149 -11.83 -4.69 -15.13
N LEU A 150 -11.67 -4.08 -13.95
CA LEU A 150 -12.36 -4.51 -12.72
C LEU A 150 -13.89 -4.53 -12.89
N THR A 151 -14.44 -3.52 -13.57
CA THR A 151 -15.86 -3.44 -13.87
C THR A 151 -16.31 -4.60 -14.78
N SER A 152 -15.54 -4.89 -15.84
CA SER A 152 -15.80 -5.99 -16.76
C SER A 152 -15.76 -7.35 -16.06
N GLU A 153 -14.74 -7.59 -15.23
CA GLU A 153 -14.60 -8.81 -14.44
C GLU A 153 -15.79 -9.01 -13.48
N ALA A 154 -16.22 -7.95 -12.80
CA ALA A 154 -17.37 -8.02 -11.89
C ALA A 154 -18.67 -8.35 -12.64
N LYS A 155 -18.90 -7.74 -13.81
CA LYS A 155 -20.06 -8.05 -14.67
C LYS A 155 -20.03 -9.49 -15.17
N ALA A 156 -18.87 -10.00 -15.59
CA ALA A 156 -18.72 -11.39 -16.04
C ALA A 156 -19.03 -12.38 -14.91
N LYS A 157 -18.51 -12.14 -13.70
CA LYS A 157 -18.83 -12.96 -12.51
C LYS A 157 -20.33 -12.95 -12.18
N GLY A 158 -20.96 -11.78 -12.29
CA GLY A 158 -22.42 -11.64 -12.08
C GLY A 158 -23.22 -12.45 -13.11
N ALA A 159 -22.86 -12.38 -14.38
CA ALA A 159 -23.50 -13.14 -15.44
C ALA A 159 -23.35 -14.66 -15.24
N GLN A 160 -22.15 -15.12 -14.85
CA GLN A 160 -21.90 -16.54 -14.53
C GLN A 160 -22.75 -17.02 -13.35
N LEU A 161 -22.89 -16.21 -12.30
CA LEU A 161 -23.72 -16.54 -11.15
C LEU A 161 -25.19 -16.65 -11.54
N SER A 162 -25.70 -15.71 -12.35
CA SER A 162 -27.08 -15.73 -12.86
C SER A 162 -27.36 -16.97 -13.71
N ALA A 163 -26.44 -17.33 -14.60
CA ALA A 163 -26.55 -18.55 -15.42
C ALA A 163 -26.61 -19.82 -14.56
N ARG A 164 -25.77 -19.94 -13.53
CA ARG A 164 -25.80 -21.08 -12.60
C ARG A 164 -27.12 -21.18 -11.82
N ARG A 165 -27.73 -20.06 -11.49
CA ARG A 165 -29.01 -20.02 -10.75
C ARG A 165 -30.17 -20.48 -11.63
N ASN A 166 -30.15 -20.12 -12.91
CA ASN A 166 -31.18 -20.54 -13.88
C ASN A 166 -31.13 -22.04 -14.19
N ILE A 167 -29.97 -22.69 -14.07
CA ILE A 167 -29.85 -24.15 -14.25
C ILE A 167 -30.45 -24.94 -13.08
N LYS A 168 -30.55 -24.37 -11.88
CA LYS A 168 -31.10 -25.05 -10.69
C LYS A 168 -32.63 -24.95 -10.56
N THR A 169 -33.31 -24.18 -11.39
CA THR A 169 -34.78 -24.02 -11.38
C THR A 169 -35.47 -24.78 -12.50
N GLY A 170 -34.75 -25.62 -13.24
CA GLY A 170 -35.35 -26.54 -14.22
C GLY A 170 -35.84 -27.81 -13.52
N PHE A 171 -37.08 -27.83 -13.05
CA PHE A 171 -37.91 -28.99 -12.84
C PHE A 171 -38.84 -29.12 -14.04
#